data_8bb3da1b02f0e05c9f575392765548c0
#
_entry.id   8bb3da1b02f0e05c9f575392765548c0
#
_cell.length_a   1.000
_cell.length_b   1.000
_cell.length_c   1.000
_cell.angle_alpha   90.00
_cell.angle_beta   90.00
_cell.angle_gamma   90.00
#
_symmetry.space_group_name_H-M   'P 1'
#
loop_
_entity.id
_entity.type
_entity.pdbx_description
1 polymer ?
#
loop_
_entity_poly.entity_id
_entity_poly.type
_entity_poly.pdbx_seq_one_letter_code
_entity_poly.pdbx_strand_id
1 'polypeptide(L)'
;MDFELTASMMCANYGNLEKEVRDLEAGGIDSFHIDIMDGRYVPNFAMSLNDMAYIASATEKPLDVHLMIEHPNNNIHIFLDRLRKGDTVYIHPEAEYHPSTTLQKIINAGMIPGIAINPGTSIETVMEMLVIVKKVLVMSVNPGNAGQMYLPYVGKKITKLLAIKDEMNFEIYWDGACGADKIMQYAPRGVKGFVLGTTLLFGKEAPYGETLQNIRELRF
;
A
#
# COMPACT_ATOMS: atom_id res chain seq x y z
N MET A 1 -16.43 11.58 -5.87
CA MET A 1 -15.12 11.86 -5.24
C MET A 1 -14.13 10.90 -5.82
N ASP A 2 -12.90 11.33 -6.12
CA ASP A 2 -11.90 10.51 -6.82
C ASP A 2 -10.89 9.95 -5.80
N PHE A 3 -11.06 8.69 -5.41
CA PHE A 3 -10.13 7.92 -4.58
C PHE A 3 -9.91 6.51 -5.16
N GLU A 4 -8.77 5.93 -4.85
CA GLU A 4 -8.33 4.62 -5.33
C GLU A 4 -8.58 3.53 -4.29
N LEU A 5 -9.01 2.37 -4.75
CA LEU A 5 -9.17 1.15 -3.96
C LEU A 5 -8.12 0.13 -4.40
N THR A 6 -7.31 -0.30 -3.46
CA THR A 6 -6.19 -1.22 -3.70
C THR A 6 -6.43 -2.51 -2.93
N ALA A 7 -6.31 -3.67 -3.55
CA ALA A 7 -6.53 -4.96 -2.90
C ALA A 7 -5.23 -5.49 -2.25
N SER A 8 -5.22 -5.71 -0.93
CA SER A 8 -4.09 -6.35 -0.23
C SER A 8 -4.05 -7.85 -0.51
N MET A 9 -3.22 -8.24 -1.47
CA MET A 9 -3.17 -9.61 -2.00
C MET A 9 -2.65 -10.65 -1.01
N MET A 10 -2.00 -10.25 0.07
CA MET A 10 -1.68 -11.15 1.17
C MET A 10 -2.92 -11.76 1.84
N CYS A 11 -4.08 -11.14 1.66
CA CYS A 11 -5.37 -11.60 2.20
C CYS A 11 -6.15 -12.50 1.23
N ALA A 12 -5.67 -12.68 0.00
CA ALA A 12 -6.33 -13.44 -1.05
C ALA A 12 -6.22 -14.96 -0.84
N ASN A 13 -7.03 -15.71 -1.54
CA ASN A 13 -6.93 -17.16 -1.57
C ASN A 13 -5.79 -17.61 -2.50
N TYR A 14 -4.62 -17.92 -1.91
CA TYR A 14 -3.43 -18.36 -2.66
C TYR A 14 -3.66 -19.64 -3.49
N GLY A 15 -4.61 -20.49 -3.12
CA GLY A 15 -4.98 -21.67 -3.90
C GLY A 15 -5.66 -21.35 -5.23
N ASN A 16 -6.15 -20.12 -5.42
CA ASN A 16 -6.86 -19.65 -6.62
C ASN A 16 -6.45 -18.22 -7.00
N LEU A 17 -5.20 -17.87 -6.88
CA LEU A 17 -4.69 -16.50 -7.01
C LEU A 17 -5.09 -15.84 -8.34
N GLU A 18 -5.10 -16.60 -9.45
CA GLU A 18 -5.54 -16.09 -10.74
C GLU A 18 -7.01 -15.66 -10.72
N LYS A 19 -7.86 -16.48 -10.10
CA LYS A 19 -9.29 -16.16 -9.98
C LYS A 19 -9.49 -14.93 -9.09
N GLU A 20 -8.74 -14.81 -8.00
CA GLU A 20 -8.78 -13.63 -7.14
C GLU A 20 -8.46 -12.35 -7.92
N VAL A 21 -7.37 -12.36 -8.70
CA VAL A 21 -6.98 -11.22 -9.54
C VAL A 21 -8.09 -10.86 -10.53
N ARG A 22 -8.63 -11.84 -11.27
CA ARG A 22 -9.68 -11.62 -12.27
C ARG A 22 -10.98 -11.10 -11.65
N ASP A 23 -11.41 -11.67 -10.53
CA ASP A 23 -12.64 -11.27 -9.86
C ASP A 23 -12.53 -9.85 -9.29
N LEU A 24 -11.36 -9.48 -8.74
CA LEU A 24 -11.08 -8.12 -8.26
C LEU A 24 -11.04 -7.11 -9.41
N GLU A 25 -10.41 -7.46 -10.54
CA GLU A 25 -10.36 -6.63 -11.73
C GLU A 25 -11.76 -6.40 -12.32
N ALA A 26 -12.53 -7.47 -12.46
CA ALA A 26 -13.94 -7.41 -12.93
C ALA A 26 -14.81 -6.61 -11.95
N GLY A 27 -14.51 -6.65 -10.66
CA GLY A 27 -15.17 -5.87 -9.62
C GLY A 27 -14.81 -4.39 -9.60
N GLY A 28 -13.80 -3.96 -10.37
CA GLY A 28 -13.42 -2.55 -10.48
C GLY A 28 -12.40 -2.07 -9.45
N ILE A 29 -11.50 -2.97 -8.99
CA ILE A 29 -10.32 -2.57 -8.19
C ILE A 29 -9.40 -1.68 -9.04
N ASP A 30 -8.70 -0.71 -8.43
CA ASP A 30 -7.80 0.19 -9.16
C ASP A 30 -6.37 -0.36 -9.26
N SER A 31 -5.87 -1.03 -8.21
CA SER A 31 -4.52 -1.59 -8.14
C SER A 31 -4.44 -2.78 -7.20
N PHE A 32 -3.31 -3.50 -7.24
CA PHE A 32 -3.03 -4.64 -6.37
C PHE A 32 -1.87 -4.33 -5.44
N HIS A 33 -2.10 -4.48 -4.13
CA HIS A 33 -1.11 -4.25 -3.09
C HIS A 33 -0.41 -5.56 -2.72
N ILE A 34 0.91 -5.57 -2.83
CA ILE A 34 1.76 -6.74 -2.66
C ILE A 34 2.62 -6.58 -1.41
N ASP A 35 2.26 -7.27 -0.36
CA ASP A 35 2.93 -7.21 0.94
C ASP A 35 4.08 -8.21 1.00
N ILE A 36 5.33 -7.76 0.82
CA ILE A 36 6.54 -8.58 0.92
C ILE A 36 7.11 -8.49 2.35
N MET A 37 7.28 -9.64 2.99
CA MET A 37 7.78 -9.73 4.36
C MET A 37 8.91 -10.76 4.46
N ASP A 38 9.94 -10.45 5.24
CA ASP A 38 11.18 -11.25 5.34
C ASP A 38 11.36 -11.97 6.68
N GLY A 39 10.43 -11.83 7.62
CA GLY A 39 10.55 -12.40 8.97
C GLY A 39 11.61 -11.70 9.84
N ARG A 40 12.18 -10.58 9.39
CA ARG A 40 13.21 -9.80 10.11
C ARG A 40 12.71 -8.41 10.48
N TYR A 41 12.30 -7.63 9.49
CA TYR A 41 11.70 -6.32 9.74
C TYR A 41 10.34 -6.47 10.45
N VAL A 42 9.55 -7.45 10.04
CA VAL A 42 8.30 -7.86 10.70
C VAL A 42 8.35 -9.34 11.07
N PRO A 43 7.71 -9.78 12.18
CA PRO A 43 7.77 -11.17 12.64
C PRO A 43 6.80 -12.08 11.85
N ASN A 44 6.78 -11.96 10.54
CA ASN A 44 5.93 -12.73 9.63
C ASN A 44 6.60 -12.85 8.27
N PHE A 45 6.13 -13.82 7.48
CA PHE A 45 6.46 -14.01 6.07
C PHE A 45 5.19 -13.88 5.26
N ALA A 46 5.22 -13.09 4.21
CA ALA A 46 4.11 -12.97 3.27
C ALA A 46 4.67 -12.75 1.87
N MET A 47 3.90 -13.08 0.90
CA MET A 47 4.11 -12.96 -0.55
C MET A 47 5.58 -13.04 -0.99
N SER A 48 5.84 -13.92 -1.92
CA SER A 48 7.16 -14.11 -2.52
C SER A 48 7.32 -13.29 -3.79
N LEU A 49 8.56 -13.23 -4.30
CA LEU A 49 8.86 -12.70 -5.65
C LEU A 49 8.06 -13.41 -6.75
N ASN A 50 7.76 -14.71 -6.57
CA ASN A 50 7.00 -15.47 -7.54
C ASN A 50 5.51 -15.09 -7.50
N ASP A 51 4.93 -14.86 -6.31
CA ASP A 51 3.55 -14.39 -6.20
C ASP A 51 3.39 -13.02 -6.84
N MET A 52 4.33 -12.10 -6.57
CA MET A 52 4.36 -10.77 -7.19
C MET A 52 4.45 -10.86 -8.72
N ALA A 53 5.40 -11.66 -9.24
CA ALA A 53 5.58 -11.84 -10.68
C ALA A 53 4.35 -12.49 -11.33
N TYR A 54 3.72 -13.44 -10.65
CA TYR A 54 2.50 -14.07 -11.12
C TYR A 54 1.35 -13.06 -11.22
N ILE A 55 1.10 -12.27 -10.18
CA ILE A 55 0.08 -11.22 -10.19
C ILE A 55 0.37 -10.20 -11.30
N ALA A 56 1.64 -9.75 -11.43
CA ALA A 56 2.04 -8.84 -12.49
C ALA A 56 1.75 -9.39 -13.90
N SER A 57 1.84 -10.71 -14.09
CA SER A 57 1.51 -11.35 -15.38
C SER A 57 0.01 -11.56 -15.61
N ALA A 58 -0.81 -11.56 -14.55
CA ALA A 58 -2.23 -11.84 -14.60
C ALA A 58 -3.10 -10.59 -14.78
N THR A 59 -2.53 -9.38 -14.65
CA THR A 59 -3.25 -8.10 -14.73
C THR A 59 -2.45 -7.02 -15.42
N GLU A 60 -3.13 -6.07 -16.06
CA GLU A 60 -2.56 -4.82 -16.55
C GLU A 60 -2.71 -3.66 -15.53
N LYS A 61 -3.42 -3.88 -14.42
CA LYS A 61 -3.56 -2.89 -13.35
C LYS A 61 -2.22 -2.64 -12.66
N PRO A 62 -1.99 -1.43 -12.12
CA PRO A 62 -0.78 -1.12 -11.38
C PRO A 62 -0.59 -2.01 -10.15
N LEU A 63 0.66 -2.28 -9.82
CA LEU A 63 1.04 -2.91 -8.56
C LEU A 63 1.59 -1.85 -7.59
N ASP A 64 1.20 -1.96 -6.34
CA ASP A 64 1.75 -1.23 -5.21
C ASP A 64 2.52 -2.22 -4.34
N VAL A 65 3.85 -2.27 -4.45
CA VAL A 65 4.69 -3.23 -3.73
C VAL A 65 5.17 -2.62 -2.42
N HIS A 66 4.77 -3.21 -1.32
CA HIS A 66 5.09 -2.78 0.04
C HIS A 66 6.17 -3.68 0.63
N LEU A 67 7.39 -3.16 0.71
CA LEU A 67 8.55 -3.88 1.20
C LEU A 67 8.70 -3.74 2.72
N MET A 68 8.14 -4.69 3.44
CA MET A 68 8.35 -4.87 4.90
C MET A 68 9.56 -5.79 5.13
N ILE A 69 10.72 -5.36 4.65
CA ILE A 69 11.98 -6.11 4.70
C ILE A 69 13.11 -5.26 5.26
N GLU A 70 14.09 -5.91 5.89
CA GLU A 70 15.28 -5.28 6.41
C GLU A 70 16.27 -4.96 5.27
N HIS A 71 16.79 -3.74 5.23
CA HIS A 71 17.77 -3.27 4.25
C HIS A 71 17.40 -3.55 2.78
N PRO A 72 16.24 -3.04 2.31
CA PRO A 72 15.78 -3.28 0.94
C PRO A 72 16.81 -2.90 -0.13
N ASN A 73 17.68 -1.93 0.12
CA ASN A 73 18.72 -1.50 -0.80
C ASN A 73 19.65 -2.63 -1.28
N ASN A 74 19.87 -3.66 -0.46
CA ASN A 74 20.75 -4.78 -0.79
C ASN A 74 20.21 -5.60 -1.95
N ASN A 75 18.89 -5.75 -2.04
CA ASN A 75 18.21 -6.64 -2.96
C ASN A 75 17.13 -5.96 -3.80
N ILE A 76 17.03 -4.63 -3.77
CA ILE A 76 15.94 -3.90 -4.43
C ILE A 76 15.80 -4.24 -5.93
N HIS A 77 16.92 -4.50 -6.62
CA HIS A 77 16.95 -4.84 -8.04
C HIS A 77 16.11 -6.09 -8.37
N ILE A 78 16.07 -7.11 -7.49
CA ILE A 78 15.30 -8.33 -7.76
C ILE A 78 13.78 -8.08 -7.79
N PHE A 79 13.30 -7.04 -7.11
CA PHE A 79 11.91 -6.60 -7.18
C PHE A 79 11.69 -5.73 -8.42
N LEU A 80 12.57 -4.74 -8.66
CA LEU A 80 12.44 -3.80 -9.76
C LEU A 80 12.45 -4.49 -11.14
N ASP A 81 13.26 -5.54 -11.30
CA ASP A 81 13.37 -6.35 -12.54
C ASP A 81 12.07 -7.08 -12.91
N ARG A 82 11.12 -7.19 -11.98
CA ARG A 82 9.83 -7.89 -12.15
C ARG A 82 8.63 -6.97 -12.22
N LEU A 83 8.85 -5.68 -12.09
CA LEU A 83 7.82 -4.66 -12.09
C LEU A 83 7.79 -3.91 -13.42
N ARG A 84 6.64 -3.30 -13.70
CA ARG A 84 6.44 -2.46 -14.88
C ARG A 84 6.66 -1.00 -14.53
N LYS A 85 7.07 -0.21 -15.50
CA LYS A 85 7.15 1.24 -15.34
C LYS A 85 5.79 1.79 -14.88
N GLY A 86 5.80 2.59 -13.82
CA GLY A 86 4.59 3.15 -13.21
C GLY A 86 4.03 2.33 -12.04
N ASP A 87 4.51 1.10 -11.81
CA ASP A 87 4.24 0.40 -10.54
C ASP A 87 4.89 1.16 -9.38
N THR A 88 4.30 1.06 -8.19
CA THR A 88 4.78 1.75 -6.99
C THR A 88 5.60 0.81 -6.11
N VAL A 89 6.68 1.32 -5.53
CA VAL A 89 7.43 0.58 -4.50
C VAL A 89 7.54 1.42 -3.24
N TYR A 90 6.97 0.91 -2.15
CA TYR A 90 7.07 1.49 -0.82
C TYR A 90 8.18 0.81 -0.02
N ILE A 91 9.03 1.62 0.59
CA ILE A 91 10.01 1.18 1.59
C ILE A 91 9.68 1.81 2.94
N HIS A 92 10.05 1.13 4.03
CA HIS A 92 10.06 1.75 5.35
C HIS A 92 11.39 2.46 5.56
N PRO A 93 11.43 3.79 5.75
CA PRO A 93 12.68 4.52 5.94
C PRO A 93 13.51 4.00 7.11
N GLU A 94 12.85 3.56 8.19
CA GLU A 94 13.50 3.00 9.38
C GLU A 94 14.10 1.61 9.17
N ALA A 95 13.76 0.91 8.08
CA ALA A 95 14.34 -0.38 7.71
C ALA A 95 15.64 -0.24 6.91
N GLU A 96 16.09 1.00 6.65
CA GLU A 96 17.19 1.28 5.72
C GLU A 96 18.18 2.31 6.31
N TYR A 97 19.49 2.10 6.12
CA TYR A 97 20.50 3.08 6.53
C TYR A 97 20.53 4.32 5.65
N HIS A 98 20.30 4.13 4.34
CA HIS A 98 20.33 5.19 3.34
C HIS A 98 19.07 5.14 2.46
N PRO A 99 17.88 5.46 3.01
CA PRO A 99 16.61 5.31 2.29
C PRO A 99 16.55 6.15 1.00
N SER A 100 17.16 7.33 0.97
CA SER A 100 17.20 8.16 -0.25
C SER A 100 17.93 7.46 -1.41
N THR A 101 18.96 6.65 -1.13
CA THR A 101 19.65 5.85 -2.15
C THR A 101 18.73 4.79 -2.74
N THR A 102 17.94 4.12 -1.89
CA THR A 102 16.98 3.11 -2.33
C THR A 102 15.86 3.74 -3.16
N LEU A 103 15.32 4.88 -2.71
CA LEU A 103 14.32 5.65 -3.47
C LEU A 103 14.85 6.09 -4.84
N GLN A 104 16.12 6.52 -4.93
CA GLN A 104 16.72 6.89 -6.21
C GLN A 104 16.85 5.69 -7.17
N LYS A 105 17.15 4.48 -6.67
CA LYS A 105 17.14 3.26 -7.49
C LYS A 105 15.74 2.95 -8.04
N ILE A 106 14.68 3.12 -7.23
CA ILE A 106 13.28 2.96 -7.65
C ILE A 106 12.95 3.93 -8.78
N ILE A 107 13.30 5.22 -8.62
CA ILE A 107 13.11 6.26 -9.65
C ILE A 107 13.85 5.90 -10.94
N ASN A 108 15.12 5.53 -10.85
CA ASN A 108 15.96 5.24 -12.00
C ASN A 108 15.46 4.02 -12.80
N ALA A 109 14.77 3.09 -12.15
CA ALA A 109 14.12 1.96 -12.78
C ALA A 109 12.76 2.31 -13.43
N GLY A 110 12.26 3.55 -13.22
CA GLY A 110 11.00 4.02 -13.79
C GLY A 110 9.75 3.69 -12.96
N MET A 111 9.93 3.24 -11.73
CA MET A 111 8.85 3.00 -10.76
C MET A 111 8.54 4.27 -9.97
N ILE A 112 7.35 4.31 -9.38
CA ILE A 112 6.92 5.39 -8.49
C ILE A 112 7.51 5.16 -7.10
N PRO A 113 8.35 6.08 -6.59
CA PRO A 113 8.91 5.96 -5.25
C PRO A 113 7.86 6.27 -4.20
N GLY A 114 7.74 5.39 -3.21
CA GLY A 114 6.88 5.56 -2.03
C GLY A 114 7.61 5.27 -0.73
N ILE A 115 7.13 5.87 0.34
CA ILE A 115 7.50 5.50 1.70
C ILE A 115 6.28 5.02 2.47
N ALA A 116 6.49 3.98 3.30
CA ALA A 116 5.52 3.53 4.29
C ALA A 116 5.94 4.05 5.67
N ILE A 117 5.02 4.69 6.40
CA ILE A 117 5.30 5.28 7.71
C ILE A 117 4.56 4.48 8.78
N ASN A 118 5.31 3.87 9.68
CA ASN A 118 4.77 3.10 10.79
C ASN A 118 3.96 3.96 11.77
N PRO A 119 3.06 3.35 12.56
CA PRO A 119 2.33 4.07 13.60
C PRO A 119 3.25 4.84 14.56
N GLY A 120 4.36 4.22 14.97
CA GLY A 120 5.34 4.81 15.90
C GLY A 120 6.33 5.79 15.27
N THR A 121 6.45 5.84 13.95
CA THR A 121 7.41 6.71 13.25
C THR A 121 6.84 8.11 13.08
N SER A 122 7.59 9.12 13.51
CA SER A 122 7.21 10.53 13.35
C SER A 122 7.35 10.99 11.90
N ILE A 123 6.50 11.91 11.46
CA ILE A 123 6.64 12.52 10.11
C ILE A 123 7.90 13.38 10.00
N GLU A 124 8.36 13.96 11.10
CA GLU A 124 9.56 14.77 11.14
C GLU A 124 10.83 13.98 10.73
N THR A 125 10.85 12.66 10.97
CA THR A 125 11.97 11.80 10.56
C THR A 125 12.01 11.50 9.06
N VAL A 126 10.94 11.77 8.34
CA VAL A 126 10.81 11.49 6.90
C VAL A 126 10.66 12.74 6.04
N MET A 127 10.62 13.93 6.65
CA MET A 127 10.36 15.21 5.96
C MET A 127 11.26 15.42 4.74
N GLU A 128 12.56 15.16 4.85
CA GLU A 128 13.52 15.33 3.75
C GLU A 128 13.25 14.37 2.58
N MET A 129 12.62 13.21 2.85
CA MET A 129 12.27 12.24 1.82
C MET A 129 10.96 12.57 1.10
N LEU A 130 10.07 13.36 1.73
CA LEU A 130 8.79 13.72 1.14
C LEU A 130 8.94 14.53 -0.17
N VAL A 131 10.07 15.21 -0.37
CA VAL A 131 10.36 15.92 -1.64
C VAL A 131 10.72 14.96 -2.78
N ILE A 132 11.11 13.73 -2.48
CA ILE A 132 11.56 12.73 -3.46
C ILE A 132 10.40 11.80 -3.84
N VAL A 133 9.57 11.41 -2.86
CA VAL A 133 8.51 10.42 -3.06
C VAL A 133 7.27 11.02 -3.72
N LYS A 134 6.47 10.15 -4.34
CA LYS A 134 5.16 10.50 -4.91
C LYS A 134 3.99 9.94 -4.12
N LYS A 135 4.22 8.90 -3.34
CA LYS A 135 3.19 8.26 -2.51
C LYS A 135 3.70 8.05 -1.08
N VAL A 136 2.84 8.32 -0.12
CA VAL A 136 3.08 8.09 1.32
C VAL A 136 2.01 7.14 1.82
N LEU A 137 2.41 5.91 2.15
CA LEU A 137 1.55 4.89 2.74
C LEU A 137 1.57 5.04 4.26
N VAL A 138 0.44 5.39 4.85
CA VAL A 138 0.32 5.54 6.30
C VAL A 138 -0.21 4.26 6.90
N MET A 139 0.64 3.58 7.67
CA MET A 139 0.25 2.40 8.42
C MET A 139 -0.65 2.78 9.59
N SER A 140 -1.88 2.30 9.58
CA SER A 140 -2.84 2.55 10.66
C SER A 140 -2.87 1.45 11.72
N VAL A 141 -2.11 0.39 11.46
CA VAL A 141 -1.80 -0.74 12.34
C VAL A 141 -0.29 -1.00 12.32
N ASN A 142 0.23 -1.79 13.23
CA ASN A 142 1.63 -2.22 13.10
C ASN A 142 1.78 -3.13 11.86
N PRO A 143 2.84 -2.97 11.04
CA PRO A 143 3.05 -3.82 9.88
C PRO A 143 3.27 -5.29 10.27
N GLY A 144 2.99 -6.21 9.34
CA GLY A 144 3.30 -7.63 9.48
C GLY A 144 2.10 -8.57 9.55
N ASN A 145 0.92 -8.11 9.99
CA ASN A 145 -0.27 -8.98 10.09
C ASN A 145 -1.55 -8.27 9.70
N ALA A 146 -2.40 -8.94 8.94
CA ALA A 146 -3.76 -8.48 8.67
C ALA A 146 -4.68 -8.66 9.89
N GLY A 147 -5.84 -7.99 9.89
CA GLY A 147 -6.89 -8.17 10.91
C GLY A 147 -6.64 -7.46 12.24
N GLN A 148 -5.63 -6.60 12.34
CA GLN A 148 -5.38 -5.80 13.54
C GLN A 148 -6.38 -4.65 13.68
N MET A 149 -6.56 -4.19 14.92
CA MET A 149 -7.39 -3.01 15.22
C MET A 149 -6.67 -1.71 14.88
N TYR A 150 -7.43 -0.74 14.41
CA TYR A 150 -6.98 0.62 14.15
C TYR A 150 -6.33 1.26 15.39
N LEU A 151 -5.22 1.94 15.17
CA LEU A 151 -4.50 2.71 16.19
C LEU A 151 -4.89 4.20 16.11
N PRO A 152 -5.75 4.70 17.02
CA PRO A 152 -6.39 6.02 16.88
C PRO A 152 -5.42 7.22 16.82
N TYR A 153 -4.23 7.09 17.40
CA TYR A 153 -3.23 8.17 17.39
C TYR A 153 -2.65 8.45 15.99
N VAL A 154 -2.77 7.51 15.04
CA VAL A 154 -2.34 7.69 13.65
C VAL A 154 -3.14 8.78 12.93
N GLY A 155 -4.40 9.03 13.33
CA GLY A 155 -5.22 10.08 12.74
C GLY A 155 -4.59 11.49 12.83
N LYS A 156 -3.78 11.76 13.86
CA LYS A 156 -3.02 13.02 13.98
C LYS A 156 -1.91 13.11 12.92
N LYS A 157 -1.24 12.00 12.63
CA LYS A 157 -0.21 11.90 11.58
C LYS A 157 -0.80 12.22 10.21
N ILE A 158 -1.92 11.59 9.87
CA ILE A 158 -2.62 11.85 8.60
C ILE A 158 -3.00 13.32 8.48
N THR A 159 -3.52 13.94 9.54
CA THR A 159 -3.89 15.36 9.53
C THR A 159 -2.68 16.27 9.24
N LYS A 160 -1.51 15.96 9.79
CA LYS A 160 -0.28 16.71 9.50
C LYS A 160 0.18 16.52 8.04
N LEU A 161 0.15 15.29 7.53
CA LEU A 161 0.52 15.01 6.14
C LEU A 161 -0.43 15.70 5.13
N LEU A 162 -1.74 15.69 5.40
CA LEU A 162 -2.74 16.39 4.59
C LEU A 162 -2.47 17.90 4.48
N ALA A 163 -1.90 18.49 5.52
CA ALA A 163 -1.59 19.94 5.53
C ALA A 163 -0.42 20.32 4.61
N ILE A 164 0.45 19.38 4.25
CA ILE A 164 1.68 19.64 3.50
C ILE A 164 1.75 18.91 2.16
N LYS A 165 0.85 17.96 1.88
CA LYS A 165 0.93 17.08 0.70
C LYS A 165 0.95 17.84 -0.63
N ASP A 166 0.18 18.91 -0.75
CA ASP A 166 0.06 19.67 -2.00
C ASP A 166 1.33 20.52 -2.24
N GLU A 167 1.91 21.10 -1.20
CA GLU A 167 3.16 21.83 -1.27
C GLU A 167 4.33 20.91 -1.65
N MET A 168 4.38 19.70 -1.05
CA MET A 168 5.46 18.74 -1.26
C MET A 168 5.19 17.78 -2.43
N ASN A 169 4.00 17.85 -3.05
CA ASN A 169 3.61 17.10 -4.25
C ASN A 169 3.67 15.58 -4.10
N PHE A 170 3.01 15.05 -3.06
CA PHE A 170 2.81 13.62 -2.85
C PHE A 170 1.33 13.30 -2.57
N GLU A 171 0.95 12.04 -2.74
CA GLU A 171 -0.36 11.50 -2.41
C GLU A 171 -0.30 10.62 -1.17
N ILE A 172 -1.40 10.62 -0.39
CA ILE A 172 -1.50 9.83 0.84
C ILE A 172 -2.36 8.59 0.59
N TYR A 173 -1.83 7.44 0.99
CA TYR A 173 -2.50 6.15 0.98
C TYR A 173 -2.64 5.63 2.40
N TRP A 174 -3.74 4.92 2.65
CA TRP A 174 -4.08 4.33 3.94
C TRP A 174 -3.89 2.82 3.89
N ASP A 175 -3.17 2.25 4.84
CA ASP A 175 -3.06 0.80 5.01
C ASP A 175 -3.32 0.36 6.45
N GLY A 176 -4.03 -0.77 6.58
CA GLY A 176 -4.44 -1.38 7.84
C GLY A 176 -5.82 -0.92 8.32
N ALA A 177 -6.58 -1.85 8.88
CA ALA A 177 -7.90 -1.64 9.49
C ALA A 177 -8.82 -0.70 8.68
N CYS A 178 -8.76 -0.77 7.35
CA CYS A 178 -9.49 0.10 6.44
C CYS A 178 -10.96 -0.33 6.38
N GLY A 179 -11.81 0.32 7.16
CA GLY A 179 -13.26 0.20 7.15
C GLY A 179 -13.94 1.31 6.34
N ALA A 180 -15.22 1.16 6.02
CA ALA A 180 -16.02 2.18 5.34
C ALA A 180 -16.03 3.53 6.10
N ASP A 181 -16.00 3.47 7.44
CA ASP A 181 -15.91 4.63 8.31
C ASP A 181 -14.62 5.44 8.08
N LYS A 182 -13.49 4.75 7.80
CA LYS A 182 -12.21 5.41 7.51
C LYS A 182 -12.21 6.04 6.12
N ILE A 183 -12.78 5.35 5.14
CA ILE A 183 -12.94 5.92 3.79
C ILE A 183 -13.81 7.17 3.85
N MET A 184 -14.99 7.11 4.49
CA MET A 184 -15.88 8.26 4.67
C MET A 184 -15.20 9.41 5.41
N GLN A 185 -14.34 9.13 6.38
CA GLN A 185 -13.66 10.15 7.17
C GLN A 185 -12.54 10.85 6.43
N TYR A 186 -11.76 10.10 5.61
CA TYR A 186 -10.48 10.58 5.10
C TYR A 186 -10.43 10.82 3.58
N ALA A 187 -11.27 10.18 2.77
CA ALA A 187 -11.36 10.48 1.34
C ALA A 187 -11.77 11.95 1.09
N PRO A 188 -12.79 12.52 1.77
CA PRO A 188 -13.14 13.93 1.61
C PRO A 188 -12.04 14.90 2.03
N ARG A 189 -11.12 14.46 2.88
CA ARG A 189 -9.98 15.25 3.36
C ARG A 189 -8.77 15.20 2.45
N GLY A 190 -8.79 14.34 1.42
CA GLY A 190 -7.74 14.26 0.42
C GLY A 190 -6.78 13.06 0.59
N VAL A 191 -7.15 12.01 1.34
CA VAL A 191 -6.49 10.71 1.24
C VAL A 191 -6.87 10.10 -0.11
N LYS A 192 -5.87 9.78 -0.92
CA LYS A 192 -6.05 9.37 -2.31
C LYS A 192 -6.36 7.90 -2.45
N GLY A 193 -5.76 7.02 -1.65
CA GLY A 193 -5.93 5.58 -1.81
C GLY A 193 -6.13 4.83 -0.50
N PHE A 194 -6.83 3.70 -0.59
CA PHE A 194 -7.17 2.84 0.54
C PHE A 194 -6.86 1.39 0.23
N VAL A 195 -5.98 0.78 1.02
CA VAL A 195 -5.63 -0.64 0.92
C VAL A 195 -6.70 -1.46 1.65
N LEU A 196 -7.41 -2.28 0.89
CA LEU A 196 -8.52 -3.10 1.36
C LEU A 196 -8.03 -4.53 1.68
N GLY A 197 -8.09 -4.89 2.95
CA GLY A 197 -7.79 -6.22 3.45
C GLY A 197 -9.05 -6.95 3.94
N THR A 198 -8.88 -7.75 5.00
CA THR A 198 -9.95 -8.55 5.62
C THR A 198 -11.04 -7.72 6.29
N THR A 199 -10.81 -6.43 6.55
CA THR A 199 -11.84 -5.57 7.16
C THR A 199 -13.04 -5.37 6.24
N LEU A 200 -12.82 -5.13 4.95
CA LEU A 200 -13.88 -4.83 3.98
C LEU A 200 -13.99 -5.80 2.81
N LEU A 201 -12.89 -6.38 2.34
CA LEU A 201 -12.87 -7.03 1.03
C LEU A 201 -12.75 -8.55 1.12
N PHE A 202 -11.69 -9.07 1.74
CA PHE A 202 -11.41 -10.49 1.76
C PHE A 202 -12.13 -11.23 2.88
N GLY A 203 -12.51 -12.51 2.61
CA GLY A 203 -13.20 -13.35 3.59
C GLY A 203 -14.63 -12.90 3.90
N LYS A 204 -15.27 -12.18 2.99
CA LYS A 204 -16.68 -11.76 3.07
C LYS A 204 -17.55 -12.68 2.21
N GLU A 205 -18.84 -12.75 2.54
CA GLU A 205 -19.83 -13.52 1.76
C GLU A 205 -20.16 -12.82 0.43
N ALA A 206 -20.18 -11.47 0.43
CA ALA A 206 -20.49 -10.68 -0.74
C ALA A 206 -19.39 -10.77 -1.82
N PRO A 207 -19.76 -10.84 -3.12
CA PRO A 207 -18.81 -10.76 -4.21
C PRO A 207 -17.99 -9.45 -4.18
N TYR A 208 -16.75 -9.49 -4.68
CA TYR A 208 -15.87 -8.31 -4.72
C TYR A 208 -16.51 -7.12 -5.45
N GLY A 209 -17.17 -7.36 -6.59
CA GLY A 209 -17.84 -6.29 -7.36
C GLY A 209 -18.92 -5.57 -6.56
N GLU A 210 -19.74 -6.30 -5.82
CA GLU A 210 -20.77 -5.71 -4.96
C GLU A 210 -20.14 -4.89 -3.83
N THR A 211 -19.11 -5.43 -3.18
CA THR A 211 -18.40 -4.74 -2.11
C THR A 211 -17.74 -3.45 -2.61
N LEU A 212 -17.05 -3.51 -3.74
CA LEU A 212 -16.36 -2.35 -4.33
C LEU A 212 -17.36 -1.29 -4.81
N GLN A 213 -18.48 -1.70 -5.41
CA GLN A 213 -19.56 -0.78 -5.78
C GLN A 213 -20.14 -0.08 -4.55
N ASN A 214 -20.47 -0.81 -3.50
CA ASN A 214 -20.99 -0.22 -2.25
C ASN A 214 -20.02 0.81 -1.66
N ILE A 215 -18.70 0.56 -1.74
CA ILE A 215 -17.70 1.54 -1.29
C ILE A 215 -17.70 2.79 -2.18
N ARG A 216 -17.82 2.63 -3.50
CA ARG A 216 -17.89 3.77 -4.45
C ARG A 216 -19.15 4.62 -4.28
N GLU A 217 -20.23 4.04 -3.80
CA GLU A 217 -21.51 4.69 -3.56
C GLU A 217 -21.61 5.34 -2.17
N LEU A 218 -20.58 5.28 -1.33
CA LEU A 218 -20.57 5.97 -0.04
C LEU A 218 -20.85 7.46 -0.22
N ARG A 219 -21.75 7.96 0.58
CA ARG A 219 -22.11 9.39 0.60
C ARG A 219 -21.27 10.12 1.64
N PHE A 220 -20.57 11.13 1.20
CA PHE A 220 -19.66 11.97 1.98
C PHE A 220 -20.31 13.27 2.42
#